data_46ee87ec27f263a5aec7bce53eb4443d
#
_entry.id   46ee87ec27f263a5aec7bce53eb4443d
#
_cell.length_a   1.000
_cell.length_b   1.000
_cell.length_c   1.000
_cell.angle_alpha   90.00
_cell.angle_beta   90.00
_cell.angle_gamma   90.00
#
_symmetry.space_group_name_H-M   'P 1'
#
loop_
_entity.id
_entity.type
_entity.pdbx_description
1 polymer ?
#
loop_
_entity_poly.entity_id
_entity_poly.type
_entity_poly.pdbx_seq_one_letter_code
_entity_poly.pdbx_strand_id
1 'polypeptide(L)'
;MSGPSQGVIGALAALVLVAGCGSEARPVAMASPAPGRYQEAVLSAEELAAKVGCKPAMRTKAAELREGVCKTADGNYVVTSFTTEQGRRDWLDYAQMYGGSHLVGRRWVVSAAPAVLETLRKTLGGELQTGHSATPSGA
;
A
#
# COMPACT_ATOMS: atom_id res chain seq x y z
N MET A 1 -12.67 -88.11 -6.08
CA MET A 1 -11.25 -88.26 -6.28
C MET A 1 -10.70 -87.05 -6.83
N SER A 2 -9.68 -86.55 -6.14
CA SER A 2 -8.67 -85.79 -6.72
C SER A 2 -9.10 -84.46 -7.29
N GLY A 3 -8.58 -83.56 -7.02
CA GLY A 3 -7.43 -83.07 -6.38
C GLY A 3 -7.33 -81.55 -6.56
N PRO A 4 -6.57 -81.01 -5.88
CA PRO A 4 -6.61 -79.60 -5.73
C PRO A 4 -5.82 -78.86 -6.78
N SER A 5 -6.18 -77.72 -7.01
CA SER A 5 -5.29 -76.88 -7.73
C SER A 5 -5.26 -75.51 -7.09
N GLN A 6 -4.22 -75.33 -6.61
CA GLN A 6 -3.77 -74.12 -6.01
C GLN A 6 -3.56 -73.07 -7.07
N GLY A 7 -4.12 -72.05 -6.91
CA GLY A 7 -3.75 -70.90 -7.66
C GLY A 7 -3.20 -69.86 -6.73
N VAL A 8 -2.07 -69.75 -6.90
CA VAL A 8 -1.22 -68.82 -6.18
C VAL A 8 -1.43 -67.47 -6.74
N ILE A 9 -2.05 -66.72 -6.16
CA ILE A 9 -1.48 -65.61 -5.56
C ILE A 9 -0.49 -64.80 -6.26
N GLY A 10 -0.88 -63.83 -6.67
CA GLY A 10 -0.02 -62.77 -6.97
C GLY A 10 -0.40 -61.62 -6.13
N ALA A 11 0.21 -61.54 -5.14
CA ALA A 11 0.05 -60.35 -4.39
C ALA A 11 0.91 -59.32 -5.05
N LEU A 12 0.33 -58.66 -5.81
CA LEU A 12 0.99 -57.50 -6.28
C LEU A 12 0.61 -56.40 -5.38
N ALA A 13 1.43 -56.20 -4.61
CA ALA A 13 1.42 -54.99 -3.88
C ALA A 13 1.64 -53.87 -4.84
N ALA A 14 0.67 -53.37 -5.17
CA ALA A 14 0.78 -52.16 -5.88
C ALA A 14 1.15 -51.12 -4.90
N LEU A 15 2.26 -50.93 -5.00
CA LEU A 15 2.76 -49.80 -4.38
C LEU A 15 2.26 -48.64 -5.03
N VAL A 16 1.44 -48.17 -4.52
CA VAL A 16 1.09 -47.01 -4.91
C VAL A 16 1.83 -45.98 -4.23
N LEU A 17 2.47 -45.67 -4.84
CA LEU A 17 3.18 -44.64 -4.61
C LEU A 17 2.55 -43.47 -4.84
N VAL A 18 1.98 -43.21 -4.23
CA VAL A 18 1.51 -42.16 -4.26
C VAL A 18 2.08 -41.13 -3.81
N ALA A 19 2.64 -41.13 -4.00
CA ALA A 19 3.29 -40.41 -3.96
C ALA A 19 2.91 -39.10 -3.93
N GLY A 20 2.96 -38.78 -3.51
CA GLY A 20 2.97 -37.67 -3.48
C GLY A 20 2.77 -36.52 -3.56
N CYS A 21 2.43 -36.78 -3.84
CA CYS A 21 2.06 -35.96 -4.21
C CYS A 21 1.91 -34.83 -3.69
N GLY A 22 1.94 -34.57 -3.61
CA GLY A 22 1.71 -33.60 -3.38
C GLY A 22 1.77 -32.65 -2.84
N SER A 23 1.66 -32.90 -2.60
CA SER A 23 1.67 -32.18 -1.88
C SER A 23 2.05 -31.05 -1.75
N GLU A 24 2.59 -30.97 -2.09
CA GLU A 24 3.08 -30.01 -1.99
C GLU A 24 2.75 -28.87 -1.81
N ALA A 25 2.50 -28.84 -2.21
CA ALA A 25 2.15 -27.89 -2.39
C ALA A 25 1.96 -26.95 -1.55
N ARG A 26 1.30 -26.86 -1.48
CA ARG A 26 0.87 -26.09 -0.85
C ARG A 26 1.37 -25.27 -0.07
N PRO A 27 1.81 -25.61 0.28
CA PRO A 27 2.25 -25.01 1.31
C PRO A 27 2.79 -23.78 1.19
N VAL A 28 3.22 -23.83 0.40
CA VAL A 28 3.79 -22.84 0.14
C VAL A 28 3.13 -21.70 0.16
N ALA A 29 2.17 -21.86 -0.22
CA ALA A 29 1.43 -20.81 -0.33
C ALA A 29 1.46 -20.05 0.87
N MET A 30 1.72 -20.63 1.77
CA MET A 30 1.74 -20.03 2.89
C MET A 30 2.87 -19.30 3.14
N ALA A 31 3.58 -19.16 2.34
CA ALA A 31 4.73 -18.44 2.53
C ALA A 31 4.44 -17.17 3.26
N SER A 32 5.05 -17.00 4.30
CA SER A 32 5.00 -15.78 5.02
C SER A 32 5.52 -14.69 4.13
N PRO A 33 4.89 -13.57 4.09
CA PRO A 33 5.44 -12.44 3.40
C PRO A 33 6.82 -12.18 3.95
N ALA A 34 7.72 -11.93 3.07
CA ALA A 34 9.08 -11.66 3.47
C ALA A 34 9.08 -10.55 4.50
N PRO A 35 9.84 -10.71 5.57
CA PRO A 35 9.91 -9.68 6.57
C PRO A 35 10.43 -8.41 5.91
N GLY A 36 9.72 -7.35 6.08
CA GLY A 36 10.11 -6.09 5.50
C GLY A 36 9.22 -5.57 4.42
N ARG A 37 8.32 -6.35 3.93
CA ARG A 37 7.30 -5.81 3.05
C ARG A 37 6.04 -5.60 3.84
N TYR A 38 6.10 -4.66 4.73
CA TYR A 38 4.87 -4.10 5.17
C TYR A 38 4.30 -3.42 3.95
N GLN A 39 3.29 -4.01 3.40
CA GLN A 39 2.50 -3.28 2.45
C GLN A 39 1.83 -2.20 3.29
N GLU A 40 2.40 -1.04 3.22
CA GLU A 40 1.79 0.12 3.79
C GLU A 40 0.35 0.15 3.32
N ALA A 41 -0.56 0.11 4.26
CA ALA A 41 -1.96 0.12 3.93
C ALA A 41 -2.26 1.38 3.12
N VAL A 42 -2.99 1.19 2.06
CA VAL A 42 -3.41 2.33 1.25
C VAL A 42 -4.50 3.05 2.01
N LEU A 43 -4.16 4.22 2.49
CA LEU A 43 -5.07 5.03 3.29
C LEU A 43 -5.87 5.99 2.43
N SER A 44 -7.14 6.11 2.71
CA SER A 44 -7.98 7.16 2.14
C SER A 44 -7.66 8.50 2.79
N ALA A 45 -8.10 9.58 2.17
CA ALA A 45 -7.92 10.92 2.74
C ALA A 45 -8.56 11.05 4.12
N GLU A 46 -9.70 10.40 4.32
CA GLU A 46 -10.39 10.39 5.61
C GLU A 46 -9.61 9.62 6.68
N GLU A 47 -9.03 8.48 6.31
CA GLU A 47 -8.23 7.67 7.23
C GLU A 47 -6.92 8.36 7.59
N LEU A 48 -6.28 9.02 6.63
CA LEU A 48 -5.09 9.84 6.88
C LEU A 48 -5.39 10.96 7.89
N ALA A 49 -6.49 11.66 7.66
CA ALA A 49 -6.90 12.73 8.55
C ALA A 49 -7.24 12.20 9.94
N ALA A 50 -7.92 11.07 10.04
CA ALA A 50 -8.26 10.46 11.31
C ALA A 50 -7.01 10.07 12.12
N LYS A 51 -5.96 9.60 11.47
CA LYS A 51 -4.69 9.26 12.14
C LYS A 51 -4.05 10.45 12.84
N VAL A 52 -4.27 11.63 12.35
CA VAL A 52 -3.72 12.85 12.93
C VAL A 52 -4.76 13.70 13.66
N GLY A 53 -5.88 13.08 13.99
CA GLY A 53 -6.91 13.70 14.82
C GLY A 53 -7.74 14.77 14.10
N CYS A 54 -7.85 14.72 12.80
CA CYS A 54 -8.62 15.68 12.04
C CYS A 54 -9.84 15.02 11.37
N LYS A 55 -10.95 15.71 11.39
CA LYS A 55 -12.12 15.39 10.56
C LYS A 55 -12.09 16.31 9.35
N PRO A 56 -11.73 15.84 8.17
CA PRO A 56 -11.51 16.70 7.03
C PRO A 56 -12.80 17.19 6.42
N ALA A 57 -12.77 18.45 5.96
CA ALA A 57 -13.81 18.95 5.07
C ALA A 57 -13.48 18.50 3.66
N MET A 58 -14.25 17.54 3.16
CA MET A 58 -13.98 16.96 1.84
C MET A 58 -14.31 17.95 0.72
N ARG A 59 -13.33 18.19 -0.15
CA ARG A 59 -13.45 19.09 -1.29
C ARG A 59 -13.65 18.34 -2.59
N THR A 60 -12.94 17.24 -2.75
CA THR A 60 -13.03 16.41 -3.94
C THR A 60 -13.28 14.96 -3.56
N LYS A 61 -14.25 14.35 -4.22
CA LYS A 61 -14.60 12.94 -4.07
C LYS A 61 -14.75 12.30 -5.44
N ALA A 62 -13.71 12.42 -6.24
CA ALA A 62 -13.69 11.79 -7.56
C ALA A 62 -13.29 10.32 -7.46
N ALA A 63 -13.48 9.57 -8.54
CA ALA A 63 -13.13 8.16 -8.56
C ALA A 63 -11.63 7.95 -8.42
N GLU A 64 -10.82 8.87 -8.95
CA GLU A 64 -9.36 8.74 -8.98
C GLU A 64 -8.69 9.32 -7.76
N LEU A 65 -9.29 10.31 -7.13
CA LEU A 65 -8.71 10.95 -5.96
C LEU A 65 -9.76 11.53 -5.02
N ARG A 66 -9.40 11.59 -3.77
CA ARG A 66 -10.21 12.21 -2.72
C ARG A 66 -9.34 13.24 -2.01
N GLU A 67 -9.88 14.43 -1.81
CA GLU A 67 -9.16 15.51 -1.17
C GLU A 67 -9.98 16.12 -0.05
N GLY A 68 -9.36 16.34 1.08
CA GLY A 68 -9.98 16.99 2.22
C GLY A 68 -9.06 18.00 2.87
N VAL A 69 -9.66 19.00 3.47
CA VAL A 69 -8.96 20.07 4.18
C VAL A 69 -9.08 19.88 5.67
N CYS A 70 -7.96 19.91 6.34
CA CYS A 70 -7.87 19.90 7.79
C CYS A 70 -7.47 21.29 8.30
N LYS A 71 -8.24 21.78 9.25
CA LYS A 71 -7.92 23.01 9.96
C LYS A 71 -7.72 22.67 11.42
N THR A 72 -6.50 22.83 11.91
CA THR A 72 -6.14 22.48 13.28
C THR A 72 -5.39 23.62 13.97
N ALA A 73 -5.24 23.51 15.26
CA ALA A 73 -4.47 24.49 16.03
C ALA A 73 -3.00 24.55 15.59
N ASP A 74 -2.48 23.41 15.12
CA ASP A 74 -1.10 23.30 14.67
C ASP A 74 -0.90 23.79 13.24
N GLY A 75 -1.96 24.08 12.54
CA GLY A 75 -1.92 24.57 11.16
C GLY A 75 -2.97 23.91 10.27
N ASN A 76 -3.06 24.44 9.06
CA ASN A 76 -3.95 23.93 8.04
C ASN A 76 -3.17 23.05 7.08
N TYR A 77 -3.80 21.98 6.62
CA TYR A 77 -3.21 21.10 5.62
C TYR A 77 -4.28 20.43 4.77
N VAL A 78 -3.86 19.97 3.61
CA VAL A 78 -4.72 19.28 2.66
C VAL A 78 -4.24 17.84 2.57
N VAL A 79 -5.16 16.91 2.75
CA VAL A 79 -4.88 15.48 2.58
C VAL A 79 -5.49 15.03 1.27
N THR A 80 -4.71 14.34 0.46
CA THR A 80 -5.14 13.82 -0.84
C THR A 80 -4.77 12.35 -0.94
N SER A 81 -5.72 11.51 -1.27
CA SER A 81 -5.49 10.08 -1.53
C SER A 81 -5.85 9.75 -2.97
N PHE A 82 -5.17 8.75 -3.52
CA PHE A 82 -5.26 8.35 -4.91
C PHE A 82 -5.57 6.86 -5.04
N THR A 83 -6.29 6.48 -6.07
CA THR A 83 -6.55 5.06 -6.35
C THR A 83 -5.34 4.36 -6.93
N THR A 84 -4.42 5.10 -7.55
CA THR A 84 -3.21 4.53 -8.15
C THR A 84 -1.95 5.31 -7.79
N GLU A 85 -0.82 4.64 -7.80
CA GLU A 85 0.49 5.30 -7.65
C GLU A 85 0.79 6.22 -8.83
N GLN A 86 0.35 5.87 -10.02
CA GLN A 86 0.53 6.72 -11.18
C GLN A 86 -0.22 8.04 -11.01
N GLY A 87 -1.47 7.98 -10.58
CA GLY A 87 -2.26 9.19 -10.32
C GLY A 87 -1.61 10.09 -9.27
N ARG A 88 -1.02 9.50 -8.23
CA ARG A 88 -0.26 10.27 -7.24
C ARG A 88 0.95 10.96 -7.85
N ARG A 89 1.73 10.25 -8.66
CA ARG A 89 2.92 10.83 -9.30
C ARG A 89 2.54 11.98 -10.22
N ASP A 90 1.58 11.76 -11.09
CA ASP A 90 1.14 12.78 -12.06
C ASP A 90 0.63 14.04 -11.35
N TRP A 91 -0.14 13.84 -10.28
CA TRP A 91 -0.63 14.95 -9.47
C TRP A 91 0.53 15.70 -8.79
N LEU A 92 1.49 14.97 -8.23
CA LEU A 92 2.62 15.57 -7.53
C LEU A 92 3.52 16.35 -8.49
N ASP A 93 3.81 15.79 -9.66
CA ASP A 93 4.59 16.47 -10.69
C ASP A 93 3.93 17.80 -11.09
N TYR A 94 2.62 17.79 -11.24
CA TYR A 94 1.88 19.01 -11.51
C TYR A 94 1.92 20.00 -10.33
N ALA A 95 1.70 19.52 -9.12
CA ALA A 95 1.69 20.36 -7.92
C ALA A 95 3.04 21.01 -7.67
N GLN A 96 4.13 20.30 -7.90
CA GLN A 96 5.48 20.82 -7.70
C GLN A 96 5.83 22.00 -8.62
N MET A 97 5.17 22.12 -9.75
CA MET A 97 5.36 23.27 -10.65
C MET A 97 4.89 24.59 -9.99
N TYR A 98 3.96 24.50 -9.07
CA TYR A 98 3.47 25.66 -8.33
C TYR A 98 4.21 25.90 -7.02
N GLY A 99 5.19 25.07 -6.72
CA GLY A 99 5.92 25.15 -5.46
C GLY A 99 5.16 24.52 -4.29
N GLY A 100 5.63 24.81 -3.10
CA GLY A 100 5.02 24.27 -1.88
C GLY A 100 5.76 23.05 -1.37
N SER A 101 5.33 22.57 -0.22
CA SER A 101 5.90 21.41 0.44
C SER A 101 4.85 20.31 0.59
N HIS A 102 5.30 19.09 0.43
CA HIS A 102 4.44 17.92 0.42
C HIS A 102 5.06 16.79 1.23
N LEU A 103 4.23 16.11 2.00
CA LEU A 103 4.58 14.85 2.62
C LEU A 103 3.96 13.74 1.75
N VAL A 104 4.79 12.88 1.24
CA VAL A 104 4.41 11.92 0.20
C VAL A 104 4.49 10.50 0.73
N GLY A 105 3.42 9.78 0.64
CA GLY A 105 3.35 8.35 0.97
C GLY A 105 2.77 7.53 -0.17
N ARG A 106 2.45 6.30 0.15
CA ARG A 106 1.90 5.41 -0.85
C ARG A 106 0.46 5.77 -1.17
N ARG A 107 0.22 6.23 -2.39
CA ARG A 107 -1.08 6.68 -2.88
C ARG A 107 -1.69 7.83 -2.07
N TRP A 108 -0.87 8.61 -1.42
CA TRP A 108 -1.35 9.79 -0.71
C TRP A 108 -0.30 10.90 -0.68
N VAL A 109 -0.79 12.11 -0.50
CA VAL A 109 0.03 13.32 -0.33
C VAL A 109 -0.66 14.21 0.71
N VAL A 110 0.14 14.82 1.57
CA VAL A 110 -0.33 15.90 2.45
C VAL A 110 0.43 17.17 2.08
N SER A 111 -0.30 18.25 1.84
CA SER A 111 0.26 19.54 1.47
C SER A 111 0.06 20.53 2.59
N ALA A 112 1.13 21.16 3.05
CA ALA A 112 1.10 22.15 4.13
C ALA A 112 2.41 22.93 4.21
N ALA A 113 2.49 23.83 5.18
CA ALA A 113 3.75 24.47 5.54
C ALA A 113 4.76 23.42 6.05
N PRO A 114 6.06 23.58 5.80
CA PRO A 114 7.07 22.60 6.19
C PRO A 114 7.01 22.18 7.66
N ALA A 115 6.83 23.10 8.57
CA ALA A 115 6.78 22.81 10.01
C ALA A 115 5.58 21.91 10.36
N VAL A 116 4.45 22.08 9.70
CA VAL A 116 3.28 21.24 9.88
C VAL A 116 3.56 19.85 9.36
N LEU A 117 4.18 19.74 8.19
CA LEU A 117 4.53 18.45 7.60
C LEU A 117 5.51 17.65 8.44
N GLU A 118 6.48 18.30 9.07
CA GLU A 118 7.42 17.65 9.98
C GLU A 118 6.68 17.03 11.18
N THR A 119 5.69 17.73 11.68
CA THR A 119 4.86 17.21 12.78
C THR A 119 4.02 16.03 12.33
N LEU A 120 3.36 16.14 11.19
CA LEU A 120 2.53 15.08 10.63
C LEU A 120 3.33 13.83 10.25
N ARG A 121 4.56 14.03 9.78
CA ARG A 121 5.45 12.93 9.40
C ARG A 121 5.72 11.96 10.56
N LYS A 122 5.76 12.46 11.77
CA LYS A 122 5.99 11.61 12.96
C LYS A 122 4.90 10.55 13.12
N THR A 123 3.69 10.86 12.69
CA THR A 123 2.53 9.97 12.80
C THR A 123 2.25 9.21 11.50
N LEU A 124 2.37 9.89 10.37
CA LEU A 124 1.99 9.32 9.07
C LEU A 124 3.15 8.63 8.35
N GLY A 125 4.39 8.98 8.69
CA GLY A 125 5.54 8.58 7.89
C GLY A 125 5.59 9.37 6.59
N GLY A 126 6.15 8.77 5.56
CA GLY A 126 6.28 9.38 4.26
C GLY A 126 7.56 10.20 4.09
N GLU A 127 7.70 10.77 2.92
CA GLU A 127 8.87 11.54 2.53
C GLU A 127 8.50 12.99 2.27
N LEU A 128 9.30 13.90 2.81
CA LEU A 128 9.12 15.32 2.55
C LEU A 128 9.70 15.70 1.20
N GLN A 129 8.91 16.35 0.39
CA GLN A 129 9.30 16.88 -0.90
C GLN A 129 8.92 18.35 -0.98
N THR A 130 9.84 19.15 -1.48
CA THR A 130 9.61 20.58 -1.69
C THR A 130 9.64 20.85 -3.18
N GLY A 131 8.59 21.47 -3.68
CA GLY A 131 8.53 21.88 -5.06
C GLY A 131 9.55 22.99 -5.34
N HIS A 132 10.06 23.00 -6.52
CA HIS A 132 10.98 24.04 -6.95
C HIS A 132 10.19 25.34 -7.12
N SER A 133 10.30 26.22 -6.16
CA SER A 133 9.99 27.60 -6.43
C SER A 133 11.02 28.03 -7.48
N ALA A 134 10.57 28.35 -8.66
CA ALA A 134 11.43 29.03 -9.60
C ALA A 134 11.85 30.30 -8.89
N THR A 135 13.06 30.32 -8.40
CA THR A 135 13.67 31.55 -7.93
C THR A 135 13.73 32.43 -9.17
N PRO A 136 13.04 33.55 -9.20
CA PRO A 136 13.28 34.46 -10.29
C PRO A 136 14.76 34.79 -10.21
N SER A 137 15.50 34.42 -11.22
CA SER A 137 16.84 34.89 -11.37
C SER A 137 16.74 36.37 -11.47
N GLY A 138 17.01 37.01 -10.35
CA GLY A 138 17.13 38.45 -10.30
C GLY A 138 18.23 38.84 -11.29
N ALA A 139 17.86 39.67 -12.16
CA ALA A 139 18.77 40.33 -13.06
C ALA A 139 19.84 41.09 -12.31
#